data_fc41b33d6db116abf1b0c9bd9f4b9518
#
_entry.id   fc41b33d6db116abf1b0c9bd9f4b9518
#
_cell.length_a   1.000
_cell.length_b   1.000
_cell.length_c   1.000
_cell.angle_alpha   90.00
_cell.angle_beta   90.00
_cell.angle_gamma   90.00
#
_symmetry.space_group_name_H-M   'P 1'
#
loop_
_entity.id
_entity.type
_entity.pdbx_description
1 polymer ?
#
loop_
_entity_poly.entity_id
_entity_poly.type
_entity_poly.pdbx_seq_one_letter_code
_entity_poly.pdbx_strand_id
1 'polypeptide(L)'
;MTQPAWQQRADVVVIGTGVAGLAAALAAQRAGQRVVVLSKADRTPGVTATHYAQGGIAVVLPDTGDSVAAHVADTLAAGAGLCDPDAVASIVADGYRAVSELVGNGARFDEARPGQWALTREGGHSRRRIVHAGGDATGAEVQRVLDHAGRVLDIRINHAVLRVLHDDLSVTGVLAANADGLGIIHAPSVILATGGLGHLYAATTNPEGSTGDGIALALWAGVAVSDIEFIQFHPTMLYDGHSGGRRPLVTEAIRGEGAVLIDAQGDSITAGVHPMGDLAPRDVVAAAIDARLRATGDPCVYLDARAIAGFETRFPTVTAACRAAGIDPVRQPIPVVPGAHYSCGGVVTDVDGLTELPGLFAAGEVARTGMHGANRLASNSLLEGLVVGGRAGRAAAQHAATAGPSHAQLPALSAAAALARNGLQGAMTRDASVVRDADGLHRLADTLSAAPVRNLRSRIDLEDAALTVTARAVAAAALAREESRGCHHRAEYPQAAPSEARSVVVRLAEDNTVHAAALAAVC
;
A
#
# COMPACT_ATOMS: atom_id res chain seq x y z
N MET A 1 30.30 24.56 2.02
CA MET A 1 29.40 23.45 1.56
C MET A 1 30.05 22.15 1.98
N THR A 2 29.41 21.37 2.82
CA THR A 2 29.89 20.03 3.20
C THR A 2 29.82 19.14 1.97
N GLN A 3 30.95 18.50 1.59
CA GLN A 3 30.95 17.52 0.50
C GLN A 3 30.18 16.24 0.94
N PRO A 4 29.47 15.56 0.02
CA PRO A 4 28.87 14.26 0.34
C PRO A 4 29.97 13.25 0.69
N ALA A 5 29.68 12.36 1.65
CA ALA A 5 30.62 11.32 2.08
C ALA A 5 30.92 10.32 0.96
N TRP A 6 29.99 10.12 0.06
CA TRP A 6 30.10 9.24 -1.11
C TRP A 6 29.25 9.77 -2.27
N GLN A 7 29.65 9.41 -3.49
CA GLN A 7 28.90 9.74 -4.71
C GLN A 7 28.93 8.57 -5.69
N GLN A 8 27.88 8.47 -6.47
CA GLN A 8 27.73 7.43 -7.49
C GLN A 8 26.83 7.91 -8.64
N ARG A 9 26.88 7.16 -9.76
CA ARG A 9 26.03 7.35 -10.93
C ARG A 9 25.25 6.08 -11.24
N ALA A 10 23.97 6.27 -11.60
CA ALA A 10 23.12 5.26 -12.18
C ALA A 10 22.32 5.89 -13.34
N ASP A 11 21.69 5.07 -14.16
CA ASP A 11 20.75 5.54 -15.17
C ASP A 11 19.34 5.58 -14.56
N VAL A 12 19.02 4.56 -13.74
CA VAL A 12 17.76 4.47 -12.99
C VAL A 12 18.05 4.13 -11.53
N VAL A 13 17.45 4.87 -10.60
CA VAL A 13 17.41 4.53 -9.17
C VAL A 13 16.02 4.05 -8.81
N VAL A 14 15.90 2.87 -8.19
CA VAL A 14 14.64 2.33 -7.67
C VAL A 14 14.67 2.34 -6.16
N ILE A 15 13.64 2.90 -5.51
CA ILE A 15 13.54 3.01 -4.06
C ILE A 15 12.49 2.02 -3.56
N GLY A 16 12.95 0.89 -3.02
CA GLY A 16 12.12 -0.20 -2.51
C GLY A 16 12.36 -1.53 -3.22
N THR A 17 12.23 -2.63 -2.46
CA THR A 17 12.50 -4.01 -2.89
C THR A 17 11.27 -4.92 -2.83
N GLY A 18 10.07 -4.34 -2.76
CA GLY A 18 8.81 -5.05 -2.90
C GLY A 18 8.51 -5.42 -4.36
N VAL A 19 7.33 -5.99 -4.59
CA VAL A 19 6.88 -6.46 -5.92
C VAL A 19 7.05 -5.39 -7.02
N ALA A 20 6.60 -4.16 -6.78
CA ALA A 20 6.68 -3.09 -7.78
C ALA A 20 8.13 -2.66 -8.06
N GLY A 21 8.95 -2.52 -7.00
CA GLY A 21 10.35 -2.10 -7.14
C GLY A 21 11.20 -3.12 -7.88
N LEU A 22 11.08 -4.40 -7.54
CA LEU A 22 11.86 -5.44 -8.24
C LEU A 22 11.36 -5.66 -9.67
N ALA A 23 10.04 -5.59 -9.92
CA ALA A 23 9.50 -5.64 -11.29
C ALA A 23 10.03 -4.46 -12.14
N ALA A 24 10.05 -3.24 -11.58
CA ALA A 24 10.57 -2.05 -12.25
C ALA A 24 12.08 -2.15 -12.51
N ALA A 25 12.86 -2.55 -11.52
CA ALA A 25 14.30 -2.68 -11.63
C ALA A 25 14.71 -3.72 -12.70
N LEU A 26 14.06 -4.88 -12.70
CA LEU A 26 14.27 -5.92 -13.70
C LEU A 26 13.90 -5.46 -15.11
N ALA A 27 12.79 -4.71 -15.25
CA ALA A 27 12.37 -4.17 -16.54
C ALA A 27 13.35 -3.12 -17.08
N ALA A 28 13.82 -2.20 -16.22
CA ALA A 28 14.79 -1.19 -16.60
C ALA A 28 16.16 -1.80 -16.96
N GLN A 29 16.60 -2.82 -16.20
CA GLN A 29 17.85 -3.53 -16.50
C GLN A 29 17.78 -4.29 -17.84
N ARG A 30 16.65 -4.98 -18.11
CA ARG A 30 16.43 -5.65 -19.41
C ARG A 30 16.43 -4.69 -20.59
N ALA A 31 16.10 -3.42 -20.35
CA ALA A 31 16.20 -2.33 -21.33
C ALA A 31 17.64 -1.76 -21.45
N GLY A 32 18.62 -2.36 -20.79
CA GLY A 32 20.05 -2.03 -20.92
C GLY A 32 20.55 -0.92 -20.00
N GLN A 33 19.75 -0.48 -18.99
CA GLN A 33 20.14 0.59 -18.07
C GLN A 33 20.94 0.07 -16.87
N ARG A 34 21.82 0.92 -16.33
CA ARG A 34 22.47 0.68 -15.03
C ARG A 34 21.49 1.04 -13.93
N VAL A 35 20.97 0.02 -13.26
CA VAL A 35 19.97 0.17 -12.21
C VAL A 35 20.61 -0.01 -10.85
N VAL A 36 20.32 0.93 -9.93
CA VAL A 36 20.63 0.80 -8.49
C VAL A 36 19.31 0.73 -7.73
N VAL A 37 19.14 -0.31 -6.93
CA VAL A 37 17.97 -0.49 -6.06
C VAL A 37 18.36 -0.17 -4.62
N LEU A 38 17.62 0.70 -3.96
CA LEU A 38 17.87 1.11 -2.58
C LEU A 38 16.81 0.54 -1.64
N SER A 39 17.25 -0.07 -0.55
CA SER A 39 16.40 -0.50 0.57
C SER A 39 16.90 0.13 1.86
N LYS A 40 16.01 0.79 2.60
CA LYS A 40 16.32 1.29 3.95
C LYS A 40 16.43 0.17 4.98
N ALA A 41 15.87 -1.00 4.69
CA ALA A 41 15.93 -2.20 5.52
C ALA A 41 17.12 -3.09 5.12
N ASP A 42 17.42 -4.08 5.95
CA ASP A 42 18.32 -5.18 5.65
C ASP A 42 17.67 -6.22 4.69
N ARG A 43 18.31 -7.38 4.52
CA ARG A 43 17.78 -8.51 3.72
C ARG A 43 17.00 -9.54 4.53
N THR A 44 16.56 -9.20 5.73
CA THR A 44 15.78 -10.12 6.55
C THR A 44 14.46 -10.47 5.84
N PRO A 45 14.06 -11.75 5.77
CA PRO A 45 12.74 -12.11 5.25
C PRO A 45 11.63 -11.35 5.97
N GLY A 46 10.62 -10.88 5.23
CA GLY A 46 9.49 -10.15 5.81
C GLY A 46 9.70 -8.64 6.01
N VAL A 47 10.71 -8.03 5.38
CA VAL A 47 10.87 -6.56 5.41
C VAL A 47 9.93 -5.83 4.45
N THR A 48 9.30 -6.52 3.52
CA THR A 48 8.37 -5.94 2.52
C THR A 48 6.93 -6.33 2.80
N ALA A 49 5.99 -5.44 2.48
CA ALA A 49 4.56 -5.76 2.53
C ALA A 49 4.17 -6.90 1.56
N THR A 50 4.89 -7.02 0.44
CA THR A 50 4.75 -8.13 -0.52
C THR A 50 4.83 -9.49 0.16
N HIS A 51 5.83 -9.71 1.02
CA HIS A 51 6.03 -10.98 1.73
C HIS A 51 4.80 -11.41 2.55
N TYR A 52 4.07 -10.45 3.10
CA TYR A 52 2.93 -10.69 3.99
C TYR A 52 1.58 -10.78 3.28
N ALA A 53 1.53 -10.65 1.95
CA ALA A 53 0.29 -10.79 1.20
C ALA A 53 -0.18 -12.25 1.21
N GLN A 54 -1.27 -12.53 1.95
CA GLN A 54 -1.77 -13.87 2.18
C GLN A 54 -2.74 -14.35 1.09
N GLY A 55 -3.64 -13.47 0.61
CA GLY A 55 -4.72 -13.83 -0.28
C GLY A 55 -4.25 -14.40 -1.63
N GLY A 56 -3.83 -13.54 -2.53
CA GLY A 56 -3.37 -13.99 -3.84
C GLY A 56 -3.21 -12.85 -4.84
N ILE A 57 -3.24 -13.21 -6.12
CA ILE A 57 -3.24 -12.26 -7.24
C ILE A 57 -4.54 -12.47 -8.02
N ALA A 58 -5.35 -11.40 -8.12
CA ALA A 58 -6.54 -11.42 -8.96
C ALA A 58 -6.14 -11.34 -10.43
N VAL A 59 -6.46 -12.36 -11.20
CA VAL A 59 -6.10 -12.46 -12.61
C VAL A 59 -7.13 -13.24 -13.42
N VAL A 60 -7.44 -12.75 -14.61
CA VAL A 60 -8.32 -13.46 -15.54
C VAL A 60 -7.50 -14.48 -16.31
N LEU A 61 -7.78 -15.76 -16.07
CA LEU A 61 -7.12 -16.86 -16.77
C LEU A 61 -7.91 -17.26 -18.03
N PRO A 62 -7.23 -17.69 -19.11
CA PRO A 62 -7.89 -18.28 -20.26
C PRO A 62 -8.78 -19.47 -19.83
N ASP A 63 -9.87 -19.68 -20.54
CA ASP A 63 -10.75 -20.86 -20.43
C ASP A 63 -11.41 -21.10 -19.07
N THR A 64 -11.48 -20.07 -18.20
CA THR A 64 -12.13 -20.17 -16.87
C THR A 64 -13.57 -19.67 -16.82
N GLY A 65 -14.10 -19.15 -17.94
CA GLY A 65 -15.42 -18.49 -17.99
C GLY A 65 -15.46 -17.14 -17.28
N ASP A 66 -14.32 -16.59 -16.88
CA ASP A 66 -14.14 -15.21 -16.40
C ASP A 66 -13.72 -14.28 -17.56
N SER A 67 -13.77 -12.98 -17.37
CA SER A 67 -13.39 -11.99 -18.38
C SER A 67 -12.76 -10.73 -17.77
N VAL A 68 -11.93 -10.06 -18.56
CA VAL A 68 -11.39 -8.74 -18.19
C VAL A 68 -12.52 -7.78 -17.83
N ALA A 69 -13.61 -7.75 -18.60
CA ALA A 69 -14.76 -6.90 -18.32
C ALA A 69 -15.41 -7.19 -16.96
N ALA A 70 -15.53 -8.47 -16.57
CA ALA A 70 -16.07 -8.83 -15.25
C ALA A 70 -15.12 -8.41 -14.11
N HIS A 71 -13.80 -8.55 -14.28
CA HIS A 71 -12.84 -8.10 -13.29
C HIS A 71 -12.81 -6.56 -13.18
N VAL A 72 -12.90 -5.85 -14.31
CA VAL A 72 -13.04 -4.38 -14.34
C VAL A 72 -14.30 -3.96 -13.59
N ALA A 73 -15.46 -4.58 -13.87
CA ALA A 73 -16.72 -4.24 -13.20
C ALA A 73 -16.64 -4.42 -11.66
N ASP A 74 -16.07 -5.53 -11.19
CA ASP A 74 -15.87 -5.77 -9.75
C ASP A 74 -14.93 -4.71 -9.13
N THR A 75 -13.86 -4.32 -9.85
CA THR A 75 -12.91 -3.30 -9.38
C THR A 75 -13.56 -1.91 -9.29
N LEU A 76 -14.33 -1.51 -10.31
CA LEU A 76 -15.04 -0.23 -10.33
C LEU A 76 -16.10 -0.18 -9.21
N ALA A 77 -16.82 -1.28 -8.99
CA ALA A 77 -17.80 -1.38 -7.90
C ALA A 77 -17.13 -1.21 -6.52
N ALA A 78 -16.00 -1.90 -6.28
CA ALA A 78 -15.26 -1.78 -5.04
C ALA A 78 -14.70 -0.37 -4.81
N GLY A 79 -14.24 0.32 -5.88
CA GLY A 79 -13.66 1.65 -5.80
C GLY A 79 -14.65 2.80 -5.61
N ALA A 80 -15.95 2.47 -5.46
CA ALA A 80 -17.02 3.39 -5.03
C ALA A 80 -17.10 4.68 -5.88
N GLY A 81 -16.89 4.58 -7.21
CA GLY A 81 -17.06 5.68 -8.16
C GLY A 81 -15.85 6.60 -8.32
N LEU A 82 -14.68 6.27 -7.75
CA LEU A 82 -13.44 7.05 -7.88
C LEU A 82 -12.33 6.34 -8.66
N CYS A 83 -12.58 5.13 -9.17
CA CYS A 83 -11.64 4.51 -10.10
C CYS A 83 -11.62 5.26 -11.42
N ASP A 84 -10.46 5.26 -12.07
CA ASP A 84 -10.33 5.57 -13.49
C ASP A 84 -10.61 4.29 -14.30
N PRO A 85 -11.72 4.22 -15.08
CA PRO A 85 -12.09 3.02 -15.81
C PRO A 85 -11.05 2.55 -16.83
N ASP A 86 -10.36 3.49 -17.49
CA ASP A 86 -9.34 3.18 -18.50
C ASP A 86 -8.07 2.64 -17.82
N ALA A 87 -7.66 3.21 -16.71
CA ALA A 87 -6.57 2.69 -15.90
C ALA A 87 -6.85 1.27 -15.40
N VAL A 88 -8.05 1.03 -14.85
CA VAL A 88 -8.47 -0.30 -14.40
C VAL A 88 -8.44 -1.30 -15.56
N ALA A 89 -9.05 -0.96 -16.70
CA ALA A 89 -9.10 -1.86 -17.85
C ALA A 89 -7.70 -2.19 -18.38
N SER A 90 -6.84 -1.18 -18.48
CA SER A 90 -5.46 -1.32 -18.94
C SER A 90 -4.62 -2.23 -18.03
N ILE A 91 -4.71 -2.06 -16.69
CA ILE A 91 -3.94 -2.85 -15.73
C ILE A 91 -4.45 -4.29 -15.68
N VAL A 92 -5.77 -4.48 -15.62
CA VAL A 92 -6.39 -5.82 -15.57
C VAL A 92 -6.08 -6.64 -16.83
N ALA A 93 -6.11 -6.01 -18.01
CA ALA A 93 -5.81 -6.68 -19.28
C ALA A 93 -4.39 -7.26 -19.34
N ASP A 94 -3.42 -6.58 -18.71
CA ASP A 94 -2.02 -7.03 -18.66
C ASP A 94 -1.74 -8.10 -17.58
N GLY A 95 -2.74 -8.41 -16.73
CA GLY A 95 -2.56 -9.25 -15.55
C GLY A 95 -2.07 -10.66 -15.86
N TYR A 96 -2.67 -11.33 -16.85
CA TYR A 96 -2.27 -12.68 -17.21
C TYR A 96 -0.80 -12.74 -17.69
N ARG A 97 -0.38 -11.76 -18.49
CA ARG A 97 1.01 -11.65 -18.95
C ARG A 97 1.96 -11.48 -17.76
N ALA A 98 1.65 -10.58 -16.83
CA ALA A 98 2.50 -10.32 -15.66
C ALA A 98 2.64 -11.55 -14.74
N VAL A 99 1.55 -12.30 -14.51
CA VAL A 99 1.59 -13.55 -13.74
C VAL A 99 2.34 -14.64 -14.49
N SER A 100 2.16 -14.75 -15.81
CA SER A 100 2.90 -15.70 -16.65
C SER A 100 4.41 -15.44 -16.63
N GLU A 101 4.84 -14.18 -16.61
CA GLU A 101 6.25 -13.80 -16.44
C GLU A 101 6.80 -14.25 -15.07
N LEU A 102 6.01 -14.15 -13.98
CA LEU A 102 6.41 -14.70 -12.68
C LEU A 102 6.62 -16.21 -12.74
N VAL A 103 5.70 -16.92 -13.38
CA VAL A 103 5.81 -18.40 -13.56
C VAL A 103 7.03 -18.74 -14.39
N GLY A 104 7.30 -17.99 -15.47
CA GLY A 104 8.52 -18.12 -16.27
C GLY A 104 9.81 -17.89 -15.47
N ASN A 105 9.75 -17.08 -14.42
CA ASN A 105 10.84 -16.87 -13.46
C ASN A 105 10.85 -17.87 -12.30
N GLY A 106 9.96 -18.89 -12.30
CA GLY A 106 9.94 -19.98 -11.34
C GLY A 106 8.95 -19.82 -10.18
N ALA A 107 7.89 -19.02 -10.33
CA ALA A 107 6.79 -18.99 -9.36
C ALA A 107 5.96 -20.28 -9.44
N ARG A 108 5.53 -20.76 -8.27
CA ARG A 108 4.72 -21.96 -8.13
C ARG A 108 3.42 -21.59 -7.42
N PHE A 109 2.35 -21.57 -8.18
CA PHE A 109 0.98 -21.41 -7.64
C PHE A 109 0.38 -22.79 -7.32
N ASP A 110 -0.54 -22.81 -6.38
CA ASP A 110 -1.26 -24.02 -5.99
C ASP A 110 -2.13 -24.52 -7.15
N GLU A 111 -2.18 -25.83 -7.36
CA GLU A 111 -2.90 -26.46 -8.45
C GLU A 111 -4.12 -27.25 -7.94
N ALA A 112 -5.26 -27.07 -8.61
CA ALA A 112 -6.45 -27.90 -8.40
C ALA A 112 -6.27 -29.29 -9.05
N ARG A 113 -5.55 -29.33 -10.18
CA ARG A 113 -5.11 -30.54 -10.92
C ARG A 113 -3.78 -30.21 -11.61
N PRO A 114 -2.96 -31.19 -11.96
CA PRO A 114 -1.71 -30.95 -12.66
C PRO A 114 -1.87 -30.02 -13.87
N GLY A 115 -1.15 -28.88 -13.87
CA GLY A 115 -1.21 -27.85 -14.90
C GLY A 115 -2.43 -26.92 -14.85
N GLN A 116 -3.28 -27.03 -13.84
CA GLN A 116 -4.43 -26.15 -13.65
C GLN A 116 -4.38 -25.46 -12.28
N TRP A 117 -4.15 -24.16 -12.23
CA TRP A 117 -4.09 -23.43 -10.98
C TRP A 117 -5.40 -23.47 -10.19
N ALA A 118 -5.29 -23.59 -8.89
CA ALA A 118 -6.40 -23.46 -7.97
C ALA A 118 -6.81 -21.96 -7.86
N LEU A 119 -8.12 -21.72 -7.93
CA LEU A 119 -8.65 -20.36 -7.84
C LEU A 119 -9.54 -20.22 -6.61
N THR A 120 -9.30 -19.15 -5.85
CA THR A 120 -10.16 -18.73 -4.75
C THR A 120 -10.98 -17.49 -5.10
N ARG A 121 -11.89 -17.11 -4.20
CA ARG A 121 -12.69 -15.90 -4.27
C ARG A 121 -12.62 -15.17 -2.93
N GLU A 122 -12.41 -13.86 -2.98
CA GLU A 122 -12.45 -12.96 -1.83
C GLU A 122 -13.62 -11.99 -1.97
N GLY A 123 -13.86 -11.17 -0.93
CA GLY A 123 -14.95 -10.20 -0.91
C GLY A 123 -14.90 -9.20 -2.06
N GLY A 124 -16.05 -8.82 -2.57
CA GLY A 124 -16.21 -7.94 -3.72
C GLY A 124 -16.03 -8.60 -5.09
N HIS A 125 -15.45 -9.81 -5.18
CA HIS A 125 -15.32 -10.53 -6.45
C HIS A 125 -16.58 -11.30 -6.83
N SER A 126 -17.03 -11.15 -8.08
CA SER A 126 -18.15 -11.92 -8.65
C SER A 126 -17.72 -13.33 -9.09
N ARG A 127 -16.43 -13.57 -9.35
CA ARG A 127 -15.86 -14.81 -9.87
C ARG A 127 -14.68 -15.30 -9.03
N ARG A 128 -14.38 -16.62 -9.11
CA ARG A 128 -13.13 -17.18 -8.63
C ARG A 128 -12.03 -16.86 -9.65
N ARG A 129 -11.13 -15.93 -9.32
CA ARG A 129 -10.04 -15.49 -10.21
C ARG A 129 -8.72 -15.28 -9.47
N ILE A 130 -8.64 -15.63 -8.20
CA ILE A 130 -7.47 -15.35 -7.37
C ILE A 130 -6.57 -16.58 -7.36
N VAL A 131 -5.40 -16.48 -8.00
CA VAL A 131 -4.33 -17.48 -7.89
C VAL A 131 -3.60 -17.30 -6.57
N HIS A 132 -3.21 -18.40 -5.93
CA HIS A 132 -2.54 -18.38 -4.63
C HIS A 132 -1.41 -19.43 -4.57
N ALA A 133 -0.51 -19.28 -3.61
CA ALA A 133 0.61 -20.17 -3.41
C ALA A 133 0.77 -20.53 -1.93
N GLY A 134 1.06 -21.80 -1.65
CA GLY A 134 1.27 -22.32 -0.31
C GLY A 134 0.07 -22.10 0.62
N GLY A 135 -1.15 -22.18 0.08
CA GLY A 135 -2.41 -21.87 0.76
C GLY A 135 -2.60 -20.36 0.95
N ASP A 136 -1.99 -19.77 1.98
CA ASP A 136 -2.07 -18.36 2.35
C ASP A 136 -0.69 -17.66 2.43
N ALA A 137 0.25 -18.03 1.53
CA ALA A 137 1.61 -17.50 1.49
C ALA A 137 2.03 -16.94 0.12
N THR A 138 1.06 -16.47 -0.67
CA THR A 138 1.28 -16.01 -2.06
C THR A 138 2.35 -14.92 -2.16
N GLY A 139 2.32 -13.95 -1.26
CA GLY A 139 3.30 -12.86 -1.25
C GLY A 139 4.72 -13.33 -0.97
N ALA A 140 4.89 -14.32 -0.10
CA ALA A 140 6.21 -14.91 0.17
C ALA A 140 6.77 -15.61 -1.09
N GLU A 141 5.92 -16.29 -1.86
CA GLU A 141 6.33 -16.91 -3.13
C GLU A 141 6.69 -15.86 -4.19
N VAL A 142 5.87 -14.82 -4.35
CA VAL A 142 6.16 -13.70 -5.26
C VAL A 142 7.49 -13.04 -4.90
N GLN A 143 7.71 -12.73 -3.62
CA GLN A 143 8.96 -12.13 -3.15
C GLN A 143 10.15 -13.06 -3.41
N ARG A 144 10.03 -14.36 -3.10
CA ARG A 144 11.08 -15.35 -3.35
C ARG A 144 11.54 -15.36 -4.81
N VAL A 145 10.58 -15.34 -5.73
CA VAL A 145 10.87 -15.39 -7.18
C VAL A 145 11.52 -14.10 -7.64
N LEU A 146 11.01 -12.94 -7.20
CA LEU A 146 11.58 -11.65 -7.56
C LEU A 146 12.96 -11.43 -6.94
N ASP A 147 13.19 -11.87 -5.70
CA ASP A 147 14.53 -11.84 -5.08
C ASP A 147 15.52 -12.73 -5.83
N HIS A 148 15.08 -13.90 -6.31
CA HIS A 148 15.91 -14.77 -7.14
C HIS A 148 16.27 -14.12 -8.48
N ALA A 149 15.28 -13.59 -9.18
CA ALA A 149 15.51 -12.86 -10.44
C ALA A 149 16.36 -11.60 -10.22
N GLY A 150 16.17 -10.92 -9.08
CA GLY A 150 16.88 -9.70 -8.70
C GLY A 150 18.35 -9.89 -8.30
N ARG A 151 18.88 -11.11 -8.27
CA ARG A 151 20.30 -11.37 -7.93
C ARG A 151 21.29 -10.72 -8.90
N VAL A 152 20.84 -10.36 -10.09
CA VAL A 152 21.62 -9.66 -11.11
C VAL A 152 21.63 -8.14 -10.93
N LEU A 153 20.81 -7.59 -10.02
CA LEU A 153 20.68 -6.16 -9.75
C LEU A 153 21.68 -5.69 -8.69
N ASP A 154 22.11 -4.43 -8.77
CA ASP A 154 22.82 -3.74 -7.69
C ASP A 154 21.82 -3.31 -6.60
N ILE A 155 21.54 -4.21 -5.65
CA ILE A 155 20.63 -3.95 -4.53
C ILE A 155 21.44 -3.56 -3.30
N ARG A 156 21.20 -2.34 -2.78
CA ARG A 156 21.85 -1.77 -1.62
C ARG A 156 20.91 -1.69 -0.45
N ILE A 157 21.19 -2.46 0.56
CA ILE A 157 20.47 -2.48 1.85
C ILE A 157 20.99 -1.38 2.77
N ASN A 158 20.20 -1.03 3.79
CA ASN A 158 20.55 0.01 4.78
C ASN A 158 20.88 1.38 4.14
N HIS A 159 20.23 1.68 3.01
CA HIS A 159 20.30 2.97 2.33
C HIS A 159 18.94 3.66 2.40
N ALA A 160 18.81 4.67 3.25
CA ALA A 160 17.59 5.46 3.39
C ALA A 160 17.67 6.67 2.46
N VAL A 161 16.72 6.80 1.51
CA VAL A 161 16.63 7.99 0.64
C VAL A 161 15.95 9.11 1.39
N LEU A 162 16.65 10.24 1.55
CA LEU A 162 16.17 11.40 2.30
C LEU A 162 15.49 12.46 1.42
N ARG A 163 15.88 12.55 0.13
CA ARG A 163 15.33 13.49 -0.85
C ARG A 163 15.46 12.93 -2.26
N VAL A 164 14.46 13.20 -3.10
CA VAL A 164 14.62 13.23 -4.55
C VAL A 164 15.24 14.59 -4.89
N LEU A 165 16.32 14.55 -5.66
CA LEU A 165 17.03 15.74 -6.12
C LEU A 165 16.60 16.06 -7.54
N HIS A 166 16.21 17.30 -7.78
CA HIS A 166 15.73 17.78 -9.08
C HIS A 166 16.16 19.24 -9.29
N ASP A 167 16.16 19.69 -10.50
CA ASP A 167 16.18 21.09 -10.90
C ASP A 167 14.77 21.52 -11.36
N ASP A 168 14.67 22.68 -11.99
CA ASP A 168 13.40 23.21 -12.49
C ASP A 168 12.81 22.39 -13.66
N LEU A 169 13.56 21.45 -14.24
CA LEU A 169 13.20 20.72 -15.46
C LEU A 169 12.95 19.23 -15.20
N SER A 170 13.75 18.61 -14.31
CA SER A 170 13.70 17.15 -14.15
C SER A 170 14.45 16.68 -12.91
N VAL A 171 14.27 15.38 -12.61
CA VAL A 171 15.07 14.68 -11.60
C VAL A 171 16.54 14.67 -11.98
N THR A 172 17.41 14.89 -10.99
CA THR A 172 18.87 14.83 -11.12
C THR A 172 19.52 13.72 -10.29
N GLY A 173 18.78 13.14 -9.34
CA GLY A 173 19.26 12.04 -8.51
C GLY A 173 18.54 11.91 -7.17
N VAL A 174 19.23 11.30 -6.21
CA VAL A 174 18.74 11.15 -4.84
C VAL A 174 19.84 11.47 -3.81
N LEU A 175 19.43 12.06 -2.69
CA LEU A 175 20.22 12.13 -1.46
C LEU A 175 19.86 10.92 -0.60
N ALA A 176 20.86 10.13 -0.20
CA ALA A 176 20.65 8.95 0.63
C ALA A 176 21.62 8.94 1.81
N ALA A 177 21.22 8.27 2.89
CA ALA A 177 22.02 8.02 4.08
C ALA A 177 22.30 6.52 4.23
N ASN A 178 23.55 6.17 4.56
CA ASN A 178 23.98 4.84 4.96
C ASN A 178 24.96 4.93 6.15
N ALA A 179 25.66 3.85 6.49
CA ALA A 179 26.65 3.82 7.58
C ALA A 179 27.84 4.76 7.35
N ASP A 180 28.18 5.07 6.09
CA ASP A 180 29.27 5.98 5.74
C ASP A 180 28.87 7.47 5.80
N GLY A 181 27.57 7.74 5.98
CA GLY A 181 27.00 9.09 6.03
C GLY A 181 26.14 9.43 4.82
N LEU A 182 25.97 10.75 4.56
CA LEU A 182 25.16 11.26 3.47
C LEU A 182 25.90 11.16 2.13
N GLY A 183 25.20 10.64 1.12
CA GLY A 183 25.75 10.53 -0.24
C GLY A 183 24.72 10.85 -1.31
N ILE A 184 25.23 11.03 -2.53
CA ILE A 184 24.41 11.35 -3.72
C ILE A 184 24.53 10.21 -4.74
N ILE A 185 23.39 9.78 -5.27
CA ILE A 185 23.36 9.02 -6.52
C ILE A 185 22.80 9.93 -7.61
N HIS A 186 23.64 10.28 -8.56
CA HIS A 186 23.24 11.03 -9.75
C HIS A 186 22.51 10.10 -10.70
N ALA A 187 21.28 10.40 -11.03
CA ALA A 187 20.44 9.61 -11.94
C ALA A 187 19.35 10.48 -12.58
N PRO A 188 19.14 10.37 -13.91
CA PRO A 188 18.06 11.10 -14.58
C PRO A 188 16.67 10.49 -14.33
N SER A 189 16.60 9.25 -13.80
CA SER A 189 15.34 8.58 -13.51
C SER A 189 15.33 7.99 -12.10
N VAL A 190 14.25 8.26 -11.36
CA VAL A 190 13.99 7.73 -10.02
C VAL A 190 12.61 7.12 -9.95
N ILE A 191 12.49 5.89 -9.42
CA ILE A 191 11.21 5.19 -9.24
C ILE A 191 10.95 5.03 -7.75
N LEU A 192 9.87 5.63 -7.26
CA LEU A 192 9.35 5.41 -5.92
C LEU A 192 8.54 4.09 -5.90
N ALA A 193 9.01 3.09 -5.15
CA ALA A 193 8.33 1.81 -4.95
C ALA A 193 8.38 1.41 -3.47
N THR A 194 8.18 2.39 -2.60
CA THR A 194 8.42 2.33 -1.16
C THR A 194 7.33 1.62 -0.36
N GLY A 195 6.23 1.23 -1.01
CA GLY A 195 5.06 0.63 -0.36
C GLY A 195 4.23 1.66 0.39
N GLY A 196 3.50 1.19 1.40
CA GLY A 196 2.44 1.95 2.07
C GLY A 196 2.87 2.75 3.30
N LEU A 197 1.86 3.06 4.12
CA LEU A 197 1.94 4.02 5.23
C LEU A 197 1.28 3.49 6.52
N GLY A 198 1.09 2.16 6.67
CA GLY A 198 0.31 1.60 7.79
C GLY A 198 0.85 1.94 9.18
N HIS A 199 2.14 2.24 9.31
CA HIS A 199 2.74 2.70 10.57
C HIS A 199 2.41 4.16 10.94
N LEU A 200 1.49 4.82 10.22
CA LEU A 200 0.75 5.98 10.75
C LEU A 200 -0.09 5.61 11.97
N TYR A 201 -0.51 4.35 12.09
CA TYR A 201 -1.40 3.84 13.13
C TYR A 201 -0.64 3.00 14.16
N ALA A 202 -1.15 2.95 15.38
CA ALA A 202 -0.52 2.19 16.46
C ALA A 202 -0.48 0.68 16.15
N ALA A 203 -1.52 0.14 15.49
CA ALA A 203 -1.58 -1.25 15.06
C ALA A 203 -1.87 -1.34 13.55
N THR A 204 -1.15 -2.23 12.85
CA THR A 204 -1.25 -2.41 11.41
C THR A 204 -0.87 -3.83 11.00
N THR A 205 -1.30 -4.25 9.82
CA THR A 205 -0.84 -5.50 9.21
C THR A 205 0.48 -5.34 8.44
N ASN A 206 0.94 -4.09 8.26
CA ASN A 206 2.11 -3.77 7.45
C ASN A 206 3.43 -4.00 8.21
N PRO A 207 4.55 -4.30 7.50
CA PRO A 207 5.87 -4.37 8.09
C PRO A 207 6.33 -3.01 8.62
N GLU A 208 7.29 -3.03 9.54
CA GLU A 208 7.81 -1.82 10.23
C GLU A 208 8.30 -0.72 9.27
N GLY A 209 8.75 -1.10 8.07
CA GLY A 209 9.20 -0.16 7.04
C GLY A 209 8.09 0.60 6.30
N SER A 210 6.81 0.32 6.54
CA SER A 210 5.68 1.00 5.87
C SER A 210 5.37 2.35 6.53
N THR A 211 6.25 3.33 6.35
CA THR A 211 6.26 4.63 7.03
C THR A 211 5.95 5.82 6.11
N GLY A 212 5.39 5.58 4.90
CA GLY A 212 4.97 6.64 3.99
C GLY A 212 6.11 7.43 3.33
N ASP A 213 7.32 6.87 3.30
CA ASP A 213 8.51 7.58 2.81
C ASP A 213 8.36 8.12 1.40
N GLY A 214 7.78 7.34 0.47
CA GLY A 214 7.63 7.78 -0.92
C GLY A 214 6.59 8.90 -1.06
N ILE A 215 5.55 8.92 -0.24
CA ILE A 215 4.60 10.03 -0.15
C ILE A 215 5.33 11.30 0.28
N ALA A 216 6.14 11.20 1.33
CA ALA A 216 6.94 12.33 1.82
C ALA A 216 7.95 12.81 0.77
N LEU A 217 8.68 11.89 0.12
CA LEU A 217 9.65 12.20 -0.92
C LEU A 217 9.01 12.93 -2.11
N ALA A 218 7.81 12.51 -2.54
CA ALA A 218 7.06 13.17 -3.60
C ALA A 218 6.61 14.58 -3.18
N LEU A 219 6.00 14.72 -1.99
CA LEU A 219 5.57 16.03 -1.46
C LEU A 219 6.73 16.99 -1.30
N TRP A 220 7.88 16.54 -0.80
CA TRP A 220 9.09 17.37 -0.67
C TRP A 220 9.73 17.73 -2.01
N ALA A 221 9.44 16.97 -3.07
CA ALA A 221 9.83 17.31 -4.44
C ALA A 221 8.78 18.18 -5.18
N GLY A 222 7.74 18.65 -4.47
CA GLY A 222 6.65 19.46 -5.04
C GLY A 222 5.61 18.66 -5.84
N VAL A 223 5.73 17.34 -5.87
CA VAL A 223 4.81 16.46 -6.60
C VAL A 223 3.54 16.19 -5.80
N ALA A 224 2.41 16.21 -6.48
CA ALA A 224 1.10 16.00 -5.88
C ALA A 224 0.91 14.54 -5.41
N VAL A 225 0.20 14.39 -4.29
CA VAL A 225 -0.45 13.13 -3.90
C VAL A 225 -1.97 13.30 -3.98
N SER A 226 -2.69 12.22 -4.19
CA SER A 226 -4.16 12.28 -4.31
C SER A 226 -4.83 11.13 -3.59
N ASP A 227 -6.06 11.39 -3.12
CA ASP A 227 -6.94 10.38 -2.52
C ASP A 227 -6.32 9.70 -1.28
N ILE A 228 -5.38 10.38 -0.61
CA ILE A 228 -4.56 9.83 0.49
C ILE A 228 -5.38 9.58 1.77
N GLU A 229 -6.58 10.13 1.88
CA GLU A 229 -7.55 9.88 2.96
C GLU A 229 -8.16 8.48 2.91
N PHE A 230 -8.10 7.79 1.77
CA PHE A 230 -8.63 6.44 1.60
C PHE A 230 -7.64 5.38 2.08
N ILE A 231 -7.57 5.22 3.39
CA ILE A 231 -6.78 4.17 4.03
C ILE A 231 -7.71 2.99 4.33
N GLN A 232 -7.46 1.86 3.67
CA GLN A 232 -8.22 0.64 3.86
C GLN A 232 -7.81 -0.03 5.17
N PHE A 233 -8.78 -0.21 6.06
CA PHE A 233 -8.64 -1.04 7.24
C PHE A 233 -9.06 -2.47 6.89
N HIS A 234 -8.15 -3.44 7.07
CA HIS A 234 -8.53 -4.84 6.91
C HIS A 234 -9.42 -5.25 8.07
N PRO A 235 -10.60 -5.87 7.81
CA PRO A 235 -11.56 -6.19 8.86
C PRO A 235 -11.02 -7.15 9.92
N THR A 236 -10.13 -8.06 9.52
CA THR A 236 -9.71 -9.20 10.33
C THR A 236 -8.20 -9.22 10.54
N MET A 237 -7.67 -8.25 11.27
CA MET A 237 -6.34 -8.30 11.87
C MET A 237 -6.44 -9.06 13.20
N LEU A 238 -5.51 -10.01 13.45
CA LEU A 238 -5.52 -10.83 14.66
C LEU A 238 -5.43 -9.94 15.91
N TYR A 239 -6.33 -10.16 16.86
CA TYR A 239 -6.27 -9.51 18.17
C TYR A 239 -5.62 -10.44 19.21
N ASP A 240 -4.47 -10.04 19.71
CA ASP A 240 -3.66 -10.80 20.66
C ASP A 240 -3.56 -10.13 22.04
N GLY A 241 -4.35 -9.07 22.28
CA GLY A 241 -4.33 -8.29 23.52
C GLY A 241 -3.23 -7.23 23.59
N HIS A 242 -2.30 -7.17 22.64
CA HIS A 242 -1.24 -6.14 22.61
C HIS A 242 -1.76 -4.84 21.97
N SER A 243 -1.20 -3.70 22.36
CA SER A 243 -1.72 -2.38 21.99
C SER A 243 -1.12 -1.78 20.73
N GLY A 244 -0.08 -2.37 20.10
CA GLY A 244 0.56 -1.73 18.95
C GLY A 244 1.48 -2.64 18.15
N GLY A 245 2.06 -2.06 17.08
CA GLY A 245 2.97 -2.72 16.18
C GLY A 245 2.30 -3.51 15.06
N ARG A 246 3.11 -4.29 14.33
CA ARG A 246 2.59 -5.17 13.28
C ARG A 246 1.87 -6.35 13.90
N ARG A 247 0.64 -6.61 13.42
CA ARG A 247 -0.15 -7.79 13.80
C ARG A 247 -0.41 -8.69 12.60
N PRO A 248 -0.52 -10.02 12.81
CA PRO A 248 -0.84 -10.95 11.75
C PRO A 248 -2.18 -10.62 11.09
N LEU A 249 -2.21 -10.74 9.78
CA LEU A 249 -3.44 -10.71 8.99
C LEU A 249 -4.14 -12.07 9.12
N VAL A 250 -5.46 -12.06 9.34
CA VAL A 250 -6.33 -13.23 9.15
C VAL A 250 -7.00 -13.06 7.78
N THR A 251 -6.52 -13.81 6.79
CA THR A 251 -6.86 -13.60 5.38
C THR A 251 -8.36 -13.63 5.09
N GLU A 252 -8.79 -12.79 4.16
CA GLU A 252 -10.18 -12.73 3.69
C GLU A 252 -10.65 -14.03 3.01
N ALA A 253 -9.73 -14.81 2.45
CA ALA A 253 -10.04 -16.11 1.86
C ALA A 253 -10.78 -17.05 2.84
N ILE A 254 -10.54 -16.92 4.15
CA ILE A 254 -11.24 -17.70 5.18
C ILE A 254 -12.74 -17.37 5.19
N ARG A 255 -13.13 -16.10 5.01
CA ARG A 255 -14.55 -15.73 4.84
C ARG A 255 -15.09 -16.23 3.50
N GLY A 256 -14.28 -16.21 2.46
CA GLY A 256 -14.59 -16.80 1.15
C GLY A 256 -14.88 -18.29 1.20
N GLU A 257 -14.36 -18.98 2.21
CA GLU A 257 -14.56 -20.42 2.45
C GLU A 257 -15.63 -20.72 3.52
N GLY A 258 -16.35 -19.68 3.99
CA GLY A 258 -17.54 -19.84 4.81
C GLY A 258 -17.39 -19.49 6.29
N ALA A 259 -16.28 -18.90 6.72
CA ALA A 259 -16.20 -18.36 8.08
C ALA A 259 -17.12 -17.15 8.23
N VAL A 260 -17.66 -16.97 9.45
CA VAL A 260 -18.61 -15.91 9.79
C VAL A 260 -18.07 -15.00 10.88
N LEU A 261 -18.41 -13.71 10.81
CA LEU A 261 -18.06 -12.71 11.83
C LEU A 261 -19.16 -12.64 12.88
N ILE A 262 -18.78 -12.83 14.13
CA ILE A 262 -19.67 -12.81 15.29
C ILE A 262 -19.13 -11.92 16.41
N ASP A 263 -20.01 -11.41 17.24
CA ASP A 263 -19.63 -10.73 18.49
C ASP A 263 -19.40 -11.74 19.65
N ALA A 264 -19.19 -11.21 20.85
CA ALA A 264 -18.97 -12.02 22.05
C ALA A 264 -20.20 -12.85 22.47
N GLN A 265 -21.39 -12.49 22.02
CA GLN A 265 -22.64 -13.18 22.26
C GLN A 265 -22.97 -14.26 21.19
N GLY A 266 -22.20 -14.25 20.08
CA GLY A 266 -22.42 -15.14 18.93
C GLY A 266 -23.35 -14.56 17.86
N ASP A 267 -23.72 -13.30 17.97
CA ASP A 267 -24.56 -12.61 17.01
C ASP A 267 -23.75 -12.15 15.79
N SER A 268 -24.33 -12.28 14.59
CA SER A 268 -23.68 -11.89 13.34
C SER A 268 -23.41 -10.37 13.31
N ILE A 269 -22.20 -10.00 12.90
CA ILE A 269 -21.78 -8.60 12.70
C ILE A 269 -22.34 -8.04 11.39
N THR A 270 -22.46 -8.84 10.35
CA THR A 270 -22.75 -8.41 8.97
C THR A 270 -24.20 -8.63 8.55
N ALA A 271 -25.00 -9.31 9.36
CA ALA A 271 -26.41 -9.57 9.07
C ALA A 271 -27.20 -8.23 8.95
N GLY A 272 -27.87 -8.06 7.80
CA GLY A 272 -28.64 -6.84 7.53
C GLY A 272 -27.83 -5.59 7.15
N VAL A 273 -26.49 -5.67 7.14
CA VAL A 273 -25.60 -4.56 6.75
C VAL A 273 -25.43 -4.47 5.24
N HIS A 274 -25.20 -5.61 4.58
CA HIS A 274 -24.99 -5.67 3.15
C HIS A 274 -25.49 -7.00 2.57
N PRO A 275 -26.02 -7.05 1.32
CA PRO A 275 -26.54 -8.28 0.71
C PRO A 275 -25.53 -9.43 0.63
N MET A 276 -24.22 -9.13 0.54
CA MET A 276 -23.15 -10.13 0.51
C MET A 276 -22.73 -10.62 1.90
N GLY A 277 -23.29 -10.09 3.00
CA GLY A 277 -22.95 -10.49 4.36
C GLY A 277 -21.44 -10.39 4.64
N ASP A 278 -20.81 -11.47 5.10
CA ASP A 278 -19.38 -11.53 5.43
C ASP A 278 -18.45 -11.37 4.20
N LEU A 279 -18.97 -11.47 2.99
CA LEU A 279 -18.27 -11.23 1.73
C LEU A 279 -18.47 -9.83 1.17
N ALA A 280 -19.07 -8.92 1.94
CA ALA A 280 -19.15 -7.51 1.58
C ALA A 280 -17.74 -6.89 1.40
N PRO A 281 -17.60 -5.78 0.67
CA PRO A 281 -16.35 -5.06 0.57
C PRO A 281 -15.73 -4.73 1.93
N ARG A 282 -14.41 -4.63 1.99
CA ARG A 282 -13.65 -4.49 3.26
C ARG A 282 -14.04 -3.28 4.09
N ASP A 283 -14.30 -2.16 3.44
CA ASP A 283 -14.76 -0.92 4.06
C ASP A 283 -16.07 -1.11 4.81
N VAL A 284 -17.04 -1.79 4.20
CA VAL A 284 -18.35 -2.12 4.80
C VAL A 284 -18.17 -3.01 6.03
N VAL A 285 -17.37 -4.08 5.90
CA VAL A 285 -17.16 -5.01 7.02
C VAL A 285 -16.37 -4.35 8.15
N ALA A 286 -15.34 -3.56 7.84
CA ALA A 286 -14.57 -2.84 8.85
C ALA A 286 -15.43 -1.82 9.61
N ALA A 287 -16.28 -1.09 8.90
CA ALA A 287 -17.23 -0.14 9.52
C ALA A 287 -18.27 -0.85 10.41
N ALA A 288 -18.77 -2.02 9.98
CA ALA A 288 -19.71 -2.81 10.79
C ALA A 288 -19.06 -3.32 12.09
N ILE A 289 -17.80 -3.77 12.03
CA ILE A 289 -17.04 -4.19 13.21
C ILE A 289 -16.80 -2.98 14.14
N ASP A 290 -16.32 -1.85 13.60
CA ASP A 290 -16.09 -0.63 14.39
C ASP A 290 -17.37 -0.17 15.11
N ALA A 291 -18.51 -0.17 14.42
CA ALA A 291 -19.80 0.17 14.99
C ALA A 291 -20.20 -0.79 16.13
N ARG A 292 -19.98 -2.12 15.96
CA ARG A 292 -20.26 -3.10 17.01
C ARG A 292 -19.36 -2.89 18.23
N LEU A 293 -18.06 -2.70 18.03
CA LEU A 293 -17.10 -2.47 19.12
C LEU A 293 -17.43 -1.19 19.91
N ARG A 294 -17.82 -0.12 19.23
CA ARG A 294 -18.28 1.13 19.89
C ARG A 294 -19.57 0.93 20.68
N ALA A 295 -20.49 0.11 20.17
CA ALA A 295 -21.78 -0.13 20.83
C ALA A 295 -21.66 -1.02 22.07
N THR A 296 -20.78 -2.05 22.03
CA THR A 296 -20.63 -3.02 23.12
C THR A 296 -19.53 -2.65 24.11
N GLY A 297 -18.50 -1.92 23.67
CA GLY A 297 -17.28 -1.67 24.44
C GLY A 297 -16.33 -2.88 24.48
N ASP A 298 -16.59 -3.91 23.70
CA ASP A 298 -15.74 -5.10 23.60
C ASP A 298 -14.39 -4.77 22.93
N PRO A 299 -13.30 -5.46 23.32
CA PRO A 299 -11.98 -5.19 22.75
C PRO A 299 -11.79 -5.78 21.34
N CYS A 300 -12.60 -6.75 20.93
CA CYS A 300 -12.53 -7.42 19.64
C CYS A 300 -13.87 -8.06 19.27
N VAL A 301 -13.99 -8.47 18.01
CA VAL A 301 -15.00 -9.41 17.51
C VAL A 301 -14.34 -10.74 17.15
N TYR A 302 -15.10 -11.71 16.68
CA TYR A 302 -14.58 -13.06 16.42
C TYR A 302 -14.88 -13.51 15.00
N LEU A 303 -13.90 -14.16 14.36
CA LEU A 303 -14.09 -14.88 13.09
C LEU A 303 -14.25 -16.37 13.41
N ASP A 304 -15.44 -16.91 13.25
CA ASP A 304 -15.72 -18.34 13.46
C ASP A 304 -15.44 -19.14 12.18
N ALA A 305 -14.31 -19.83 12.19
CA ALA A 305 -13.83 -20.66 11.11
C ALA A 305 -13.92 -22.18 11.40
N ARG A 306 -14.52 -22.57 12.53
CA ARG A 306 -14.55 -23.97 13.01
C ARG A 306 -15.24 -24.94 12.05
N ALA A 307 -16.12 -24.45 11.19
CA ALA A 307 -16.82 -25.27 10.18
C ALA A 307 -15.97 -25.57 8.93
N ILE A 308 -14.78 -24.95 8.79
CA ILE A 308 -13.94 -25.12 7.59
C ILE A 308 -13.12 -26.41 7.73
N ALA A 309 -13.41 -27.39 6.87
CA ALA A 309 -12.65 -28.62 6.81
C ALA A 309 -11.22 -28.39 6.31
N GLY A 310 -10.23 -29.02 6.96
CA GLY A 310 -8.82 -28.93 6.58
C GLY A 310 -8.22 -27.53 6.77
N PHE A 311 -8.73 -26.71 7.69
CA PHE A 311 -8.31 -25.34 7.94
C PHE A 311 -6.78 -25.17 8.03
N GLU A 312 -6.13 -26.02 8.81
CA GLU A 312 -4.68 -25.95 9.07
C GLU A 312 -3.84 -26.14 7.79
N THR A 313 -4.27 -27.02 6.89
CA THR A 313 -3.59 -27.28 5.61
C THR A 313 -3.84 -26.16 4.61
N ARG A 314 -5.05 -25.60 4.64
CA ARG A 314 -5.46 -24.54 3.70
C ARG A 314 -4.95 -23.16 4.08
N PHE A 315 -4.78 -22.90 5.38
CA PHE A 315 -4.36 -21.61 5.94
C PHE A 315 -3.21 -21.79 6.94
N PRO A 316 -2.05 -22.32 6.50
CA PRO A 316 -0.95 -22.64 7.40
C PRO A 316 -0.36 -21.41 8.08
N THR A 317 -0.28 -20.25 7.38
CA THR A 317 0.24 -19.01 7.94
C THR A 317 -0.66 -18.47 9.04
N VAL A 318 -1.98 -18.43 8.81
CA VAL A 318 -2.95 -18.01 9.85
C VAL A 318 -2.95 -18.99 11.03
N THR A 319 -2.89 -20.30 10.76
CA THR A 319 -2.81 -21.32 11.82
C THR A 319 -1.59 -21.09 12.72
N ALA A 320 -0.43 -20.85 12.11
CA ALA A 320 0.80 -20.59 12.87
C ALA A 320 0.69 -19.30 13.71
N ALA A 321 0.12 -18.23 13.13
CA ALA A 321 -0.09 -16.97 13.83
C ALA A 321 -1.07 -17.10 15.01
N CYS A 322 -2.19 -17.79 14.83
CA CYS A 322 -3.16 -18.06 15.89
C CYS A 322 -2.53 -18.87 17.03
N ARG A 323 -1.78 -19.94 16.71
CA ARG A 323 -1.10 -20.75 17.72
C ARG A 323 -0.04 -19.99 18.49
N ALA A 324 0.71 -19.11 17.83
CA ALA A 324 1.66 -18.22 18.49
C ALA A 324 0.99 -17.27 19.50
N ALA A 325 -0.26 -16.89 19.25
CA ALA A 325 -1.11 -16.10 20.14
C ALA A 325 -1.90 -16.96 21.17
N GLY A 326 -1.67 -18.27 21.24
CA GLY A 326 -2.37 -19.19 22.15
C GLY A 326 -3.80 -19.55 21.69
N ILE A 327 -4.13 -19.34 20.42
CA ILE A 327 -5.46 -19.57 19.85
C ILE A 327 -5.42 -20.83 18.97
N ASP A 328 -6.38 -21.76 19.18
CA ASP A 328 -6.59 -22.89 18.28
C ASP A 328 -7.76 -22.60 17.34
N PRO A 329 -7.51 -22.22 16.08
CA PRO A 329 -8.56 -21.75 15.16
C PRO A 329 -9.54 -22.86 14.73
N VAL A 330 -9.21 -24.13 14.98
CA VAL A 330 -10.09 -25.26 14.71
C VAL A 330 -11.10 -25.49 15.83
N ARG A 331 -10.77 -25.06 17.05
CA ARG A 331 -11.59 -25.30 18.25
C ARG A 331 -12.33 -24.08 18.75
N GLN A 332 -11.81 -22.90 18.50
CA GLN A 332 -12.38 -21.64 19.00
C GLN A 332 -12.38 -20.56 17.92
N PRO A 333 -13.33 -19.62 17.95
CA PRO A 333 -13.34 -18.47 17.06
C PRO A 333 -12.07 -17.63 17.23
N ILE A 334 -11.59 -17.05 16.15
CA ILE A 334 -10.36 -16.23 16.09
C ILE A 334 -10.71 -14.79 16.48
N PRO A 335 -10.13 -14.21 17.55
CA PRO A 335 -10.36 -12.81 17.90
C PRO A 335 -9.73 -11.88 16.86
N VAL A 336 -10.49 -10.92 16.34
CA VAL A 336 -10.07 -10.00 15.27
C VAL A 336 -10.57 -8.58 15.50
N VAL A 337 -9.81 -7.61 14.95
CA VAL A 337 -10.15 -6.18 14.93
C VAL A 337 -9.81 -5.58 13.56
N PRO A 338 -10.45 -4.48 13.13
CA PRO A 338 -9.99 -3.72 11.97
C PRO A 338 -8.56 -3.18 12.20
N GLY A 339 -7.72 -3.21 11.17
CA GLY A 339 -6.36 -2.67 11.24
C GLY A 339 -5.92 -2.02 9.94
N ALA A 340 -5.13 -0.94 10.05
CA ALA A 340 -4.59 -0.26 8.87
C ALA A 340 -3.81 -1.25 8.00
N HIS A 341 -4.13 -1.28 6.70
CA HIS A 341 -3.67 -2.35 5.81
C HIS A 341 -3.14 -1.86 4.47
N TYR A 342 -3.82 -0.93 3.80
CA TYR A 342 -3.48 -0.49 2.46
C TYR A 342 -3.88 0.97 2.22
N SER A 343 -3.05 1.75 1.51
CA SER A 343 -3.39 3.09 1.02
C SER A 343 -3.93 2.99 -0.41
N CYS A 344 -5.17 3.43 -0.64
CA CYS A 344 -5.75 3.46 -1.99
C CYS A 344 -5.29 4.67 -2.79
N GLY A 345 -4.99 5.78 -2.10
CA GLY A 345 -4.35 6.97 -2.66
C GLY A 345 -2.83 6.93 -2.56
N GLY A 346 -2.18 7.92 -3.16
CA GLY A 346 -0.73 7.99 -3.23
C GLY A 346 -0.22 9.08 -4.16
N VAL A 347 1.01 8.97 -4.62
CA VAL A 347 1.63 9.85 -5.61
C VAL A 347 0.86 9.76 -6.92
N VAL A 348 0.44 10.91 -7.47
CA VAL A 348 -0.31 10.96 -8.73
C VAL A 348 0.55 10.47 -9.89
N THR A 349 0.09 9.45 -10.59
CA THR A 349 0.76 8.88 -11.76
C THR A 349 -0.23 8.49 -12.85
N ASP A 350 0.28 8.36 -14.07
CA ASP A 350 -0.39 7.59 -15.10
C ASP A 350 -0.19 6.06 -14.92
N VAL A 351 -0.70 5.25 -15.83
CA VAL A 351 -0.60 3.78 -15.80
C VAL A 351 0.80 3.24 -16.12
N ASP A 352 1.72 4.07 -16.56
CA ASP A 352 3.13 3.79 -16.77
C ASP A 352 4.00 4.30 -15.61
N GLY A 353 3.38 4.80 -14.55
CA GLY A 353 4.01 5.28 -13.33
C GLY A 353 4.64 6.67 -13.44
N LEU A 354 4.43 7.40 -14.53
CA LEU A 354 5.00 8.74 -14.72
C LEU A 354 4.26 9.76 -13.84
N THR A 355 5.02 10.59 -13.11
CA THR A 355 4.50 11.73 -12.34
C THR A 355 4.56 13.02 -13.16
N GLU A 356 4.06 14.12 -12.60
CA GLU A 356 4.19 15.45 -13.21
C GLU A 356 5.64 15.99 -13.24
N LEU A 357 6.56 15.44 -12.42
CA LEU A 357 7.99 15.80 -12.43
C LEU A 357 8.73 14.87 -13.40
N PRO A 358 9.27 15.37 -14.52
CA PRO A 358 10.01 14.56 -15.47
C PRO A 358 11.16 13.79 -14.81
N GLY A 359 11.26 12.49 -15.09
CA GLY A 359 12.26 11.61 -14.48
C GLY A 359 11.87 11.03 -13.12
N LEU A 360 10.75 11.47 -12.51
CA LEU A 360 10.19 10.83 -11.32
C LEU A 360 9.02 9.92 -11.70
N PHE A 361 9.10 8.68 -11.22
CA PHE A 361 8.09 7.65 -11.40
C PHE A 361 7.64 7.10 -10.05
N ALA A 362 6.44 6.55 -9.97
CA ALA A 362 6.00 5.80 -8.81
C ALA A 362 5.20 4.55 -9.22
N ALA A 363 5.32 3.45 -8.46
CA ALA A 363 4.65 2.19 -8.76
C ALA A 363 4.33 1.38 -7.50
N GLY A 364 3.24 0.62 -7.54
CA GLY A 364 2.69 -0.14 -6.41
C GLY A 364 2.01 0.77 -5.40
N GLU A 365 1.87 0.34 -4.16
CA GLU A 365 1.04 0.99 -3.14
C GLU A 365 1.35 2.48 -2.89
N VAL A 366 2.56 2.95 -3.20
CA VAL A 366 2.91 4.38 -3.08
C VAL A 366 2.28 5.24 -4.17
N ALA A 367 1.86 4.63 -5.29
CA ALA A 367 1.31 5.32 -6.45
C ALA A 367 -0.22 5.38 -6.42
N ARG A 368 -0.78 6.46 -6.93
CA ARG A 368 -2.19 6.59 -7.25
C ARG A 368 -2.36 6.54 -8.77
N THR A 369 -2.59 5.35 -9.31
CA THR A 369 -2.78 5.08 -10.74
C THR A 369 -4.21 5.29 -11.23
N GLY A 370 -5.16 5.45 -10.30
CA GLY A 370 -6.59 5.42 -10.58
C GLY A 370 -7.25 4.04 -10.46
N MET A 371 -6.48 2.97 -10.22
CA MET A 371 -7.04 1.61 -10.17
C MET A 371 -7.96 1.38 -8.97
N HIS A 372 -7.64 1.94 -7.80
CA HIS A 372 -8.31 1.54 -6.55
C HIS A 372 -9.46 2.44 -6.11
N GLY A 373 -9.55 3.66 -6.62
CA GLY A 373 -10.58 4.60 -6.20
C GLY A 373 -10.62 4.80 -4.68
N ALA A 374 -11.81 4.80 -4.10
CA ALA A 374 -12.02 5.00 -2.66
C ALA A 374 -11.81 3.73 -1.81
N ASN A 375 -11.68 2.55 -2.43
CA ASN A 375 -11.50 1.28 -1.73
C ASN A 375 -10.94 0.22 -2.68
N ARG A 376 -9.83 -0.41 -2.30
CA ARG A 376 -9.15 -1.42 -3.10
C ARG A 376 -9.90 -2.76 -3.08
N LEU A 377 -10.19 -3.31 -4.26
CA LEU A 377 -10.63 -4.69 -4.39
C LEU A 377 -9.53 -5.66 -3.93
N ALA A 378 -9.90 -6.68 -3.19
CA ALA A 378 -8.96 -7.68 -2.67
C ALA A 378 -8.10 -8.29 -3.79
N SER A 379 -6.84 -8.61 -3.50
CA SER A 379 -5.87 -9.25 -4.41
C SER A 379 -5.49 -8.47 -5.69
N ASN A 380 -5.94 -7.20 -5.86
CA ASN A 380 -5.52 -6.33 -6.95
C ASN A 380 -4.13 -5.68 -6.73
N SER A 381 -3.63 -5.58 -5.49
CA SER A 381 -2.39 -4.85 -5.21
C SER A 381 -1.13 -5.53 -5.77
N LEU A 382 -1.03 -6.86 -5.70
CA LEU A 382 0.09 -7.58 -6.32
C LEU A 382 0.02 -7.52 -7.84
N LEU A 383 -1.19 -7.58 -8.41
CA LEU A 383 -1.42 -7.39 -9.85
C LEU A 383 -0.91 -6.02 -10.30
N GLU A 384 -1.37 -4.94 -9.66
CA GLU A 384 -0.93 -3.58 -9.98
C GLU A 384 0.58 -3.42 -9.82
N GLY A 385 1.14 -3.91 -8.71
CA GLY A 385 2.59 -3.82 -8.46
C GLY A 385 3.43 -4.50 -9.55
N LEU A 386 2.99 -5.64 -10.08
CA LEU A 386 3.65 -6.33 -11.18
C LEU A 386 3.53 -5.57 -12.50
N VAL A 387 2.30 -5.17 -12.86
CA VAL A 387 2.00 -4.55 -14.15
C VAL A 387 2.61 -3.15 -14.23
N VAL A 388 2.23 -2.27 -13.28
CA VAL A 388 2.69 -0.87 -13.28
C VAL A 388 4.18 -0.79 -12.94
N GLY A 389 4.68 -1.64 -12.03
CA GLY A 389 6.12 -1.73 -11.77
C GLY A 389 6.91 -2.03 -13.04
N GLY A 390 6.50 -3.05 -13.80
CA GLY A 390 7.14 -3.39 -15.07
C GLY A 390 7.06 -2.27 -16.11
N ARG A 391 5.93 -1.55 -16.19
CA ARG A 391 5.73 -0.40 -17.09
C ARG A 391 6.60 0.78 -16.68
N ALA A 392 6.61 1.16 -15.40
CA ALA A 392 7.42 2.25 -14.85
C ALA A 392 8.92 2.00 -15.07
N GLY A 393 9.38 0.74 -14.93
CA GLY A 393 10.75 0.38 -15.23
C GLY A 393 11.14 0.62 -16.70
N ARG A 394 10.27 0.26 -17.64
CA ARG A 394 10.49 0.53 -19.08
C ARG A 394 10.45 2.02 -19.40
N ALA A 395 9.49 2.76 -18.86
CA ALA A 395 9.35 4.19 -19.06
C ALA A 395 10.55 4.96 -18.48
N ALA A 396 11.00 4.60 -17.27
CA ALA A 396 12.19 5.18 -16.66
C ALA A 396 13.46 4.90 -17.46
N ALA A 397 13.59 3.69 -18.02
CA ALA A 397 14.70 3.34 -18.90
C ALA A 397 14.72 4.17 -20.18
N GLN A 398 13.56 4.36 -20.80
CA GLN A 398 13.42 5.21 -21.99
C GLN A 398 13.76 6.66 -21.69
N HIS A 399 13.27 7.21 -20.57
CA HIS A 399 13.61 8.55 -20.12
C HIS A 399 15.12 8.71 -19.90
N ALA A 400 15.75 7.77 -19.18
CA ALA A 400 17.18 7.81 -18.90
C ALA A 400 18.03 7.77 -20.18
N ALA A 401 17.62 7.00 -21.19
CA ALA A 401 18.33 6.90 -22.47
C ALA A 401 18.31 8.24 -23.24
N THR A 402 17.30 9.07 -23.05
CA THR A 402 17.13 10.36 -23.76
C THR A 402 17.65 11.56 -22.97
N ALA A 403 17.56 11.53 -21.64
CA ALA A 403 17.94 12.65 -20.77
C ALA A 403 19.46 12.86 -20.65
N GLY A 404 20.25 11.81 -20.88
CA GLY A 404 21.70 11.87 -20.72
C GLY A 404 22.17 11.91 -19.26
N PRO A 405 23.48 12.13 -19.01
CA PRO A 405 24.05 12.15 -17.66
C PRO A 405 23.56 13.29 -16.82
N SER A 406 23.02 13.02 -15.63
CA SER A 406 22.56 14.03 -14.69
C SER A 406 23.61 14.43 -13.66
N HIS A 407 23.45 15.62 -13.05
CA HIS A 407 24.32 16.18 -12.03
C HIS A 407 23.50 16.76 -10.88
N ALA A 408 23.26 15.96 -9.85
CA ALA A 408 22.60 16.40 -8.64
C ALA A 408 23.53 17.27 -7.78
N GLN A 409 22.99 18.29 -7.16
CA GLN A 409 23.70 19.11 -6.19
C GLN A 409 23.28 18.72 -4.78
N LEU A 410 24.20 18.78 -3.81
CA LEU A 410 23.89 18.57 -2.41
C LEU A 410 23.03 19.74 -1.90
N PRO A 411 21.79 19.49 -1.48
CA PRO A 411 20.96 20.56 -0.91
C PRO A 411 21.53 21.03 0.43
N ALA A 412 21.12 22.21 0.90
CA ALA A 412 21.29 22.56 2.31
C ALA A 412 20.70 21.44 3.18
N LEU A 413 21.29 21.21 4.39
CA LEU A 413 20.86 20.14 5.28
C LEU A 413 19.33 20.15 5.42
N SER A 414 18.71 19.06 4.98
CA SER A 414 17.26 18.94 4.99
C SER A 414 16.75 18.87 6.41
N ALA A 415 15.88 19.79 6.77
CA ALA A 415 15.14 19.79 8.02
C ALA A 415 13.64 19.61 7.71
N ALA A 416 12.92 18.88 8.56
CA ALA A 416 11.48 18.71 8.43
C ALA A 416 10.82 18.60 9.79
N ALA A 417 9.52 18.90 9.85
CA ALA A 417 8.71 18.68 11.04
C ALA A 417 8.60 17.17 11.30
N ALA A 418 8.85 16.74 12.54
CA ALA A 418 8.79 15.33 12.94
C ALA A 418 8.29 15.19 14.39
N LEU A 419 7.11 14.59 14.54
CA LEU A 419 6.60 14.14 15.83
C LEU A 419 7.30 12.84 16.28
N ALA A 420 7.31 12.61 17.59
CA ALA A 420 7.69 11.31 18.13
C ALA A 420 6.66 10.24 17.67
N ARG A 421 7.17 9.11 17.15
CA ARG A 421 6.37 8.05 16.50
C ARG A 421 5.16 7.61 17.30
N ASN A 422 5.34 7.26 18.58
CA ASN A 422 4.23 6.78 19.43
C ASN A 422 3.14 7.85 19.62
N GLY A 423 3.52 9.12 19.74
CA GLY A 423 2.57 10.23 19.86
C GLY A 423 1.75 10.43 18.58
N LEU A 424 2.40 10.39 17.43
CA LEU A 424 1.75 10.46 16.12
C LEU A 424 0.80 9.28 15.90
N GLN A 425 1.28 8.06 16.13
CA GLN A 425 0.47 6.84 15.98
C GLN A 425 -0.76 6.85 16.90
N GLY A 426 -0.60 7.30 18.14
CA GLY A 426 -1.72 7.45 19.08
C GLY A 426 -2.76 8.47 18.60
N ALA A 427 -2.32 9.63 18.09
CA ALA A 427 -3.20 10.65 17.55
C ALA A 427 -3.95 10.15 16.29
N MET A 428 -3.25 9.55 15.32
CA MET A 428 -3.85 8.98 14.11
C MET A 428 -4.88 7.89 14.42
N THR A 429 -4.56 6.98 15.35
CA THR A 429 -5.47 5.90 15.75
C THR A 429 -6.73 6.43 16.42
N ARG A 430 -6.61 7.47 17.24
CA ARG A 430 -7.76 8.08 17.94
C ARG A 430 -8.65 8.91 17.02
N ASP A 431 -8.02 9.75 16.15
CA ASP A 431 -8.70 10.85 15.44
C ASP A 431 -8.89 10.60 13.94
N ALA A 432 -8.21 9.61 13.32
CA ALA A 432 -8.27 9.34 11.88
C ALA A 432 -8.37 7.85 11.53
N SER A 433 -9.07 7.06 12.35
CA SER A 433 -9.26 5.62 12.18
C SER A 433 -10.39 5.30 11.17
N VAL A 434 -11.14 4.21 11.39
CA VAL A 434 -12.23 3.74 10.51
C VAL A 434 -13.31 4.80 10.36
N VAL A 435 -13.82 5.34 11.47
CA VAL A 435 -14.79 6.46 11.48
C VAL A 435 -14.10 7.69 12.07
N ARG A 436 -14.24 8.82 11.38
CA ARG A 436 -13.62 10.12 11.67
C ARG A 436 -14.69 11.16 11.92
N ASP A 437 -14.37 12.19 12.70
CA ASP A 437 -15.21 13.37 12.91
C ASP A 437 -14.37 14.66 12.80
N ALA A 438 -15.06 15.81 12.59
CA ALA A 438 -14.38 17.09 12.40
C ALA A 438 -13.53 17.47 13.62
N ASP A 439 -14.03 17.27 14.82
CA ASP A 439 -13.31 17.63 16.05
C ASP A 439 -12.03 16.81 16.21
N GLY A 440 -12.09 15.50 15.93
CA GLY A 440 -10.91 14.62 15.91
C GLY A 440 -9.89 15.05 14.87
N LEU A 441 -10.33 15.29 13.64
CA LEU A 441 -9.45 15.72 12.55
C LEU A 441 -8.80 17.09 12.83
N HIS A 442 -9.52 18.04 13.45
CA HIS A 442 -8.94 19.32 13.85
C HIS A 442 -7.91 19.15 14.99
N ARG A 443 -8.22 18.35 16.03
CA ARG A 443 -7.23 18.02 17.09
C ARG A 443 -5.96 17.39 16.50
N LEU A 444 -6.13 16.48 15.53
CA LEU A 444 -5.01 15.87 14.82
C LEU A 444 -4.19 16.92 14.06
N ALA A 445 -4.85 17.79 13.28
CA ALA A 445 -4.20 18.87 12.54
C ALA A 445 -3.39 19.82 13.46
N ASP A 446 -3.96 20.20 14.62
CA ASP A 446 -3.28 21.02 15.64
C ASP A 446 -2.04 20.32 16.20
N THR A 447 -2.18 19.02 16.54
CA THR A 447 -1.07 18.19 17.02
C THR A 447 0.06 18.12 15.99
N LEU A 448 -0.28 17.91 14.72
CA LEU A 448 0.68 17.82 13.62
C LEU A 448 1.34 19.18 13.32
N SER A 449 0.61 20.28 13.46
CA SER A 449 1.13 21.62 13.24
C SER A 449 2.17 22.03 14.29
N ALA A 450 2.03 21.52 15.51
CA ALA A 450 2.97 21.75 16.61
C ALA A 450 4.25 20.90 16.54
N ALA A 451 4.43 20.08 15.49
CA ALA A 451 5.57 19.18 15.36
C ALA A 451 6.90 19.96 15.27
N PRO A 452 7.92 19.60 16.09
CA PRO A 452 9.22 20.26 16.07
C PRO A 452 9.96 19.96 14.76
N VAL A 453 10.70 20.97 14.25
CA VAL A 453 11.58 20.80 13.09
C VAL A 453 12.87 20.10 13.52
N ARG A 454 13.25 19.03 12.81
CA ARG A 454 14.48 18.25 13.03
C ARG A 454 15.31 18.15 11.76
N ASN A 455 16.64 18.06 11.91
CA ASN A 455 17.52 17.77 10.79
C ASN A 455 17.41 16.27 10.41
N LEU A 456 17.22 15.98 9.13
CA LEU A 456 17.18 14.62 8.62
C LEU A 456 18.61 14.11 8.38
N ARG A 457 19.09 13.22 9.24
CA ARG A 457 20.46 12.68 9.19
C ARG A 457 20.50 11.14 9.19
N SER A 458 19.40 10.51 9.57
CA SER A 458 19.30 9.07 9.76
C SER A 458 17.99 8.52 9.20
N ARG A 459 17.91 7.19 9.11
CA ARG A 459 16.67 6.49 8.79
C ARG A 459 15.52 6.86 9.73
N ILE A 460 15.78 6.95 11.03
CA ILE A 460 14.74 7.25 12.03
C ILE A 460 14.22 8.67 11.83
N ASP A 461 15.11 9.65 11.61
CA ASP A 461 14.71 11.04 11.34
C ASP A 461 13.83 11.12 10.08
N LEU A 462 14.21 10.38 9.02
CA LEU A 462 13.41 10.30 7.78
C LEU A 462 12.03 9.74 8.07
N GLU A 463 11.96 8.57 8.72
CA GLU A 463 10.69 7.87 8.95
C GLU A 463 9.73 8.69 9.82
N ASP A 464 10.21 9.34 10.88
CA ASP A 464 9.38 10.19 11.74
C ASP A 464 8.88 11.45 11.00
N ALA A 465 9.73 12.05 10.16
CA ALA A 465 9.34 13.20 9.34
C ALA A 465 8.38 12.78 8.21
N ALA A 466 8.61 11.63 7.57
CA ALA A 466 7.75 11.08 6.54
C ALA A 466 6.35 10.76 7.09
N LEU A 467 6.28 10.11 8.25
CA LEU A 467 5.01 9.86 8.96
C LEU A 467 4.30 11.18 9.28
N THR A 468 5.03 12.22 9.72
CA THR A 468 4.42 13.50 10.11
C THR A 468 3.83 14.24 8.89
N VAL A 469 4.55 14.36 7.78
CA VAL A 469 4.03 15.03 6.58
C VAL A 469 2.91 14.22 5.92
N THR A 470 3.01 12.88 5.92
CA THR A 470 1.96 12.00 5.40
C THR A 470 0.69 12.11 6.25
N ALA A 471 0.81 12.15 7.58
CA ALA A 471 -0.33 12.36 8.48
C ALA A 471 -1.02 13.72 8.23
N ARG A 472 -0.24 14.79 7.99
CA ARG A 472 -0.78 16.11 7.59
C ARG A 472 -1.57 16.01 6.28
N ALA A 473 -1.04 15.29 5.28
CA ALA A 473 -1.72 15.10 4.01
C ALA A 473 -3.04 14.33 4.20
N VAL A 474 -3.04 13.25 4.99
CA VAL A 474 -4.25 12.47 5.32
C VAL A 474 -5.29 13.33 6.06
N ALA A 475 -4.87 14.10 7.08
CA ALA A 475 -5.79 14.95 7.84
C ALA A 475 -6.40 16.05 6.97
N ALA A 476 -5.59 16.71 6.13
CA ALA A 476 -6.06 17.76 5.22
C ALA A 476 -7.05 17.22 4.17
N ALA A 477 -6.74 16.07 3.54
CA ALA A 477 -7.64 15.44 2.58
C ALA A 477 -8.94 14.95 3.24
N ALA A 478 -8.86 14.36 4.44
CA ALA A 478 -10.02 13.90 5.20
C ALA A 478 -10.95 15.05 5.65
N LEU A 479 -10.40 16.21 5.99
CA LEU A 479 -11.17 17.42 6.30
C LEU A 479 -11.84 17.99 5.05
N ALA A 480 -11.16 17.97 3.91
CA ALA A 480 -11.66 18.51 2.65
C ALA A 480 -12.78 17.66 2.02
N ARG A 481 -12.90 16.38 2.40
CA ARG A 481 -13.96 15.49 1.91
C ARG A 481 -15.14 15.44 2.87
N GLU A 482 -16.24 16.05 2.48
CA GLU A 482 -17.46 16.14 3.28
C GLU A 482 -18.49 15.08 2.89
N GLU A 483 -18.07 13.81 2.85
CA GLU A 483 -18.91 12.64 2.57
C GLU A 483 -18.37 11.39 3.26
N SER A 484 -19.10 10.27 3.20
CA SER A 484 -18.60 8.91 3.47
C SER A 484 -18.62 8.11 2.18
N ARG A 485 -17.42 7.60 1.78
CA ARG A 485 -17.24 6.83 0.55
C ARG A 485 -16.08 5.84 0.72
N GLY A 486 -16.30 4.56 0.34
CA GLY A 486 -15.27 3.53 0.45
C GLY A 486 -14.63 3.50 1.83
N CYS A 487 -13.31 3.63 1.91
CA CYS A 487 -12.56 3.58 3.18
C CYS A 487 -12.60 4.89 4.01
N HIS A 488 -13.29 5.92 3.55
CA HIS A 488 -13.42 7.19 4.26
C HIS A 488 -14.83 7.34 4.83
N HIS A 489 -14.96 7.35 6.15
CA HIS A 489 -16.22 7.54 6.86
C HIS A 489 -16.15 8.77 7.75
N ARG A 490 -17.09 9.70 7.53
CA ARG A 490 -17.29 10.92 8.34
C ARG A 490 -18.58 10.79 9.14
N ALA A 491 -18.49 10.92 10.45
CA ALA A 491 -19.65 10.80 11.33
C ALA A 491 -20.74 11.84 11.00
N GLU A 492 -20.34 13.06 10.63
CA GLU A 492 -21.24 14.16 10.27
C GLU A 492 -21.84 14.02 8.86
N TYR A 493 -21.14 13.28 7.98
CA TYR A 493 -21.51 13.07 6.58
C TYR A 493 -21.61 11.58 6.26
N PRO A 494 -22.61 10.85 6.80
CA PRO A 494 -22.62 9.38 6.73
C PRO A 494 -22.93 8.79 5.34
N GLN A 495 -23.24 9.64 4.36
CA GLN A 495 -23.61 9.21 3.01
C GLN A 495 -22.63 9.73 1.97
N ALA A 496 -22.50 8.99 0.86
CA ALA A 496 -21.76 9.45 -0.31
C ALA A 496 -22.53 10.57 -1.02
N ALA A 497 -21.84 11.63 -1.40
CA ALA A 497 -22.39 12.76 -2.13
C ALA A 497 -21.93 12.70 -3.61
N PRO A 498 -22.86 12.77 -4.61
CA PRO A 498 -22.46 12.75 -6.02
C PRO A 498 -21.50 13.88 -6.40
N SER A 499 -21.62 15.07 -5.79
CA SER A 499 -20.74 16.23 -5.99
C SER A 499 -19.30 15.98 -5.50
N GLU A 500 -19.12 15.06 -4.57
CA GLU A 500 -17.83 14.70 -3.96
C GLU A 500 -17.17 13.48 -4.65
N ALA A 501 -17.80 12.90 -5.70
CA ALA A 501 -17.22 11.81 -6.48
C ALA A 501 -16.07 12.31 -7.38
N ARG A 502 -15.06 12.90 -6.74
CA ARG A 502 -13.86 13.49 -7.35
C ARG A 502 -12.65 13.31 -6.45
N SER A 503 -11.47 13.27 -7.03
CA SER A 503 -10.23 13.13 -6.27
C SER A 503 -9.90 14.40 -5.49
N VAL A 504 -9.35 14.22 -4.29
CA VAL A 504 -8.74 15.29 -3.48
C VAL A 504 -7.23 15.24 -3.70
N VAL A 505 -6.68 16.33 -4.24
CA VAL A 505 -5.24 16.48 -4.48
C VAL A 505 -4.61 17.26 -3.33
N VAL A 506 -3.48 16.78 -2.84
CA VAL A 506 -2.70 17.39 -1.77
C VAL A 506 -1.32 17.77 -2.28
N ARG A 507 -0.89 18.98 -1.96
CA ARG A 507 0.45 19.50 -2.25
C ARG A 507 1.08 20.11 -0.99
N LEU A 508 2.40 20.09 -0.96
CA LEU A 508 3.18 20.80 0.05
C LEU A 508 3.65 22.13 -0.53
N ALA A 509 3.30 23.23 0.12
CA ALA A 509 3.78 24.56 -0.26
C ALA A 509 5.22 24.80 0.22
N GLU A 510 5.87 25.85 -0.27
CA GLU A 510 7.24 26.23 0.08
C GLU A 510 7.41 26.52 1.58
N ASP A 511 6.38 27.03 2.24
CA ASP A 511 6.36 27.27 3.70
C ASP A 511 6.09 25.99 4.52
N ASN A 512 6.07 24.81 3.89
CA ASN A 512 5.72 23.51 4.46
C ASN A 512 4.27 23.39 4.94
N THR A 513 3.36 24.24 4.49
CA THR A 513 1.92 24.03 4.69
C THR A 513 1.39 23.00 3.69
N VAL A 514 0.44 22.19 4.14
CA VAL A 514 -0.23 21.21 3.32
C VAL A 514 -1.54 21.80 2.82
N HIS A 515 -1.73 21.82 1.50
CA HIS A 515 -2.94 22.27 0.85
C HIS A 515 -3.67 21.09 0.22
N ALA A 516 -4.95 20.91 0.57
CA ALA A 516 -5.83 19.92 -0.04
C ALA A 516 -6.91 20.65 -0.86
N ALA A 517 -7.12 20.22 -2.09
CA ALA A 517 -8.15 20.73 -2.97
C ALA A 517 -8.78 19.61 -3.76
N ALA A 518 -10.11 19.61 -3.88
CA ALA A 518 -10.80 18.71 -4.78
C ALA A 518 -10.53 19.14 -6.24
N LEU A 519 -10.22 18.17 -7.11
CA LEU A 519 -10.11 18.43 -8.54
C LEU A 519 -11.46 18.95 -9.08
N ALA A 520 -11.42 19.96 -9.93
CA ALA A 520 -12.61 20.37 -10.65
C ALA A 520 -13.15 19.17 -11.45
N ALA A 521 -14.48 18.97 -11.44
CA ALA A 521 -15.09 17.96 -12.29
C ALA A 521 -14.70 18.25 -13.75
N VAL A 522 -14.09 17.28 -14.41
CA VAL A 522 -13.89 17.34 -15.86
C VAL A 522 -15.28 17.16 -16.46
N CYS A 523 -15.85 18.25 -17.01
CA CYS A 523 -17.14 18.25 -17.70
C CYS A 523 -17.05 17.47 -19.01
#